data_98eaf0f6bf666f9d3f24dae618555889
#
_entry.id   98eaf0f6bf666f9d3f24dae618555889
#
_cell.length_a   1.000
_cell.length_b   1.000
_cell.length_c   1.000
_cell.angle_alpha   90.00
_cell.angle_beta   90.00
_cell.angle_gamma   90.00
#
_symmetry.space_group_name_H-M   'P 1'
#
loop_
_entity.id
_entity.type
_entity.pdbx_description
1 polymer ?
#
loop_
_entity_poly.entity_id
_entity_poly.type
_entity_poly.pdbx_seq_one_letter_code
_entity_poly.pdbx_strand_id
1 'polypeptide(L)'
;MRFIDLRSDTVTMPTDEMREAMAKAPVGDSIFRDDPTVNKLEELAAAKVGKEDAIFLPSGTFGNQLALFTHCLRGQEIIIGKGYHIVTHEVGAPAVIAGVQLRTIDEDESGALNPELVEKAIRRDDIHEPQTGLICVENAYSGGTVVSLDNLREIKKIAEKHNLPVHLDGARLFNAALNLGVEAKEIAKCCDSVMFCVSKGLAAPMGSILAGAKARRKQKVMGGGMRQVGIVAAAGIIAIEKMTLRLNEDHENAKYLACELNKIDGIEVNNVNPDISMVFFKMSEDIIKEDVLIKEFFERNIKINKMENGEYRFVTHVDITKEDLDYVLKTLKELIGVC
;
A
#
# COMPACT_ATOMS: atom_id res chain seq x y z
N MET A 1 -3.48 -10.02 27.40
CA MET A 1 -2.37 -10.63 26.66
C MET A 1 -2.27 -9.94 25.30
N ARG A 2 -1.06 -9.68 24.79
CA ARG A 2 -0.84 -9.15 23.45
C ARG A 2 -0.98 -10.30 22.43
N PHE A 3 -1.64 -10.07 21.31
CA PHE A 3 -1.61 -10.97 20.16
C PHE A 3 -0.38 -10.68 19.28
N ILE A 4 0.25 -11.72 18.75
CA ILE A 4 1.17 -11.65 17.62
C ILE A 4 0.29 -11.66 16.36
N ASP A 5 0.14 -10.53 15.69
CA ASP A 5 -0.81 -10.39 14.59
C ASP A 5 -0.08 -10.26 13.25
N LEU A 6 0.01 -11.36 12.49
CA LEU A 6 0.70 -11.44 11.21
C LEU A 6 -0.23 -11.23 10.00
N ARG A 7 -1.47 -10.81 10.20
CA ARG A 7 -2.44 -10.67 9.11
C ARG A 7 -2.11 -9.57 8.11
N SER A 8 -1.65 -8.42 8.61
CA SER A 8 -1.35 -7.24 7.79
C SER A 8 -0.63 -6.19 8.62
N ASP A 9 0.15 -5.31 7.98
CA ASP A 9 0.68 -4.10 8.61
C ASP A 9 -0.40 -3.03 8.91
N THR A 10 -1.63 -3.23 8.47
CA THR A 10 -2.78 -2.39 8.82
C THR A 10 -3.27 -2.56 10.26
N VAL A 11 -2.77 -3.58 10.97
CA VAL A 11 -3.11 -3.83 12.39
C VAL A 11 -2.18 -3.11 13.36
N THR A 12 -1.15 -2.42 12.86
CA THR A 12 -0.19 -1.67 13.68
C THR A 12 -0.88 -0.68 14.61
N MET A 13 -0.32 -0.54 15.80
CA MET A 13 -0.82 0.39 16.79
C MET A 13 0.02 1.69 16.79
N PRO A 14 -0.60 2.86 17.00
CA PRO A 14 0.15 4.10 17.12
C PRO A 14 1.08 4.03 18.33
N THR A 15 2.33 4.47 18.13
CA THR A 15 3.35 4.52 19.19
C THR A 15 2.94 5.46 20.31
N ASP A 16 3.57 5.35 21.49
CA ASP A 16 3.30 6.26 22.61
C ASP A 16 3.61 7.72 22.23
N GLU A 17 4.67 7.95 21.46
CA GLU A 17 4.98 9.28 20.92
C GLU A 17 3.86 9.82 20.01
N MET A 18 3.29 8.99 19.14
CA MET A 18 2.15 9.37 18.31
C MET A 18 0.93 9.71 19.16
N ARG A 19 0.63 8.91 20.19
CA ARG A 19 -0.48 9.16 21.12
C ARG A 19 -0.32 10.48 21.85
N GLU A 20 0.88 10.79 22.31
CA GLU A 20 1.20 12.05 22.97
C GLU A 20 1.10 13.24 22.01
N ALA A 21 1.62 13.11 20.80
CA ALA A 21 1.51 14.13 19.77
C ALA A 21 0.06 14.42 19.38
N MET A 22 -0.76 13.36 19.20
CA MET A 22 -2.20 13.50 18.94
C MET A 22 -2.94 14.24 20.08
N ALA A 23 -2.63 13.91 21.33
CA ALA A 23 -3.26 14.55 22.50
C ALA A 23 -2.92 16.02 22.64
N LYS A 24 -1.76 16.46 22.14
CA LYS A 24 -1.24 17.83 22.26
C LYS A 24 -1.33 18.64 20.96
N ALA A 25 -1.85 18.05 19.87
CA ALA A 25 -1.85 18.66 18.55
C ALA A 25 -2.61 20.00 18.53
N PRO A 26 -1.99 21.10 18.10
CA PRO A 26 -2.74 22.32 17.79
C PRO A 26 -3.63 22.05 16.57
N VAL A 27 -4.89 22.47 16.65
CA VAL A 27 -5.89 22.20 15.60
C VAL A 27 -6.65 23.46 15.21
N GLY A 28 -7.24 23.41 14.03
CA GLY A 28 -8.15 24.39 13.47
C GLY A 28 -9.06 23.72 12.45
N ASP A 29 -9.85 24.49 11.70
CA ASP A 29 -10.65 23.90 10.62
C ASP A 29 -9.80 23.71 9.35
N SER A 30 -9.55 22.48 8.96
CA SER A 30 -8.73 22.14 7.79
C SER A 30 -9.31 22.66 6.46
N ILE A 31 -10.63 22.87 6.41
CA ILE A 31 -11.30 23.40 5.20
C ILE A 31 -10.94 24.88 4.98
N PHE A 32 -10.77 25.64 6.07
CA PHE A 32 -10.30 27.02 6.02
C PHE A 32 -8.77 27.14 6.01
N ARG A 33 -8.05 26.00 6.05
CA ARG A 33 -6.57 25.95 6.17
C ARG A 33 -6.06 26.50 7.51
N ASP A 34 -6.89 26.49 8.54
CA ASP A 34 -6.58 27.01 9.88
C ASP A 34 -5.94 25.94 10.78
N ASP A 35 -5.98 24.66 10.39
CA ASP A 35 -5.37 23.57 11.16
C ASP A 35 -3.86 23.49 10.87
N PRO A 36 -2.99 23.97 11.80
CA PRO A 36 -1.56 24.07 11.55
C PRO A 36 -0.89 22.69 11.46
N THR A 37 -1.44 21.68 12.16
CA THR A 37 -0.85 20.35 12.21
C THR A 37 -1.06 19.60 10.90
N VAL A 38 -2.27 19.62 10.33
CA VAL A 38 -2.50 18.99 9.04
C VAL A 38 -1.80 19.74 7.91
N ASN A 39 -1.72 21.08 7.97
CA ASN A 39 -0.97 21.86 7.00
C ASN A 39 0.50 21.44 7.00
N LYS A 40 1.12 21.32 8.18
CA LYS A 40 2.51 20.81 8.30
C LYS A 40 2.68 19.39 7.75
N LEU A 41 1.74 18.50 8.03
CA LEU A 41 1.79 17.14 7.49
C LEU A 41 1.74 17.14 5.97
N GLU A 42 0.84 17.91 5.36
CA GLU A 42 0.68 18.00 3.91
C GLU A 42 1.93 18.60 3.24
N GLU A 43 2.53 19.65 3.81
CA GLU A 43 3.80 20.24 3.34
C GLU A 43 4.96 19.24 3.42
N LEU A 44 5.11 18.55 4.56
CA LEU A 44 6.12 17.52 4.77
C LEU A 44 5.96 16.37 3.77
N ALA A 45 4.74 15.91 3.57
CA ALA A 45 4.42 14.82 2.66
C ALA A 45 4.72 15.19 1.20
N ALA A 46 4.32 16.39 0.76
CA ALA A 46 4.62 16.91 -0.56
C ALA A 46 6.13 16.97 -0.82
N ALA A 47 6.88 17.54 0.14
CA ALA A 47 8.34 17.63 0.07
C ALA A 47 9.01 16.24 0.02
N LYS A 48 8.52 15.27 0.81
CA LYS A 48 9.07 13.91 0.89
C LYS A 48 8.98 13.15 -0.44
N VAL A 49 7.92 13.42 -1.23
CA VAL A 49 7.72 12.80 -2.54
C VAL A 49 8.00 13.75 -3.72
N GLY A 50 8.50 14.97 -3.46
CA GLY A 50 8.88 15.93 -4.48
C GLY A 50 7.71 16.42 -5.34
N LYS A 51 6.52 16.57 -4.74
CA LYS A 51 5.32 17.13 -5.39
C LYS A 51 5.01 18.53 -4.87
N GLU A 52 4.26 19.31 -5.67
CA GLU A 52 3.92 20.70 -5.31
C GLU A 52 2.90 20.82 -4.16
N ASP A 53 2.00 19.85 -4.04
CA ASP A 53 0.92 19.84 -3.03
C ASP A 53 0.59 18.40 -2.63
N ALA A 54 0.07 18.25 -1.42
CA ALA A 54 -0.45 16.99 -0.90
C ALA A 54 -1.71 17.24 -0.09
N ILE A 55 -2.53 16.20 0.05
CA ILE A 55 -3.78 16.22 0.80
C ILE A 55 -3.81 15.02 1.73
N PHE A 56 -4.06 15.28 3.03
CA PHE A 56 -4.30 14.21 4.00
C PHE A 56 -5.73 13.69 3.88
N LEU A 57 -5.90 12.38 3.86
CA LEU A 57 -7.13 11.66 3.54
C LEU A 57 -7.40 10.53 4.53
N PRO A 58 -8.67 10.09 4.70
CA PRO A 58 -9.02 9.08 5.70
C PRO A 58 -8.44 7.68 5.39
N SER A 59 -8.23 7.31 4.11
CA SER A 59 -7.75 5.98 3.71
C SER A 59 -7.09 5.99 2.33
N GLY A 60 -6.35 4.89 2.01
CA GLY A 60 -5.75 4.68 0.69
C GLY A 60 -6.80 4.55 -0.41
N THR A 61 -7.85 3.77 -0.18
CA THR A 61 -8.98 3.66 -1.11
C THR A 61 -9.57 5.02 -1.44
N PHE A 62 -9.79 5.88 -0.43
CA PHE A 62 -10.25 7.24 -0.68
C PHE A 62 -9.27 8.02 -1.57
N GLY A 63 -7.96 7.87 -1.32
CA GLY A 63 -6.90 8.53 -2.09
C GLY A 63 -6.86 8.09 -3.55
N ASN A 64 -6.91 6.78 -3.81
CA ASN A 64 -6.98 6.23 -5.15
C ASN A 64 -8.23 6.74 -5.89
N GLN A 65 -9.41 6.60 -5.26
CA GLN A 65 -10.66 7.04 -5.89
C GLN A 65 -10.69 8.55 -6.15
N LEU A 66 -10.10 9.36 -5.25
CA LEU A 66 -9.95 10.80 -5.44
C LEU A 66 -9.00 11.13 -6.61
N ALA A 67 -7.92 10.35 -6.78
CA ALA A 67 -7.01 10.51 -7.92
C ALA A 67 -7.72 10.18 -9.24
N LEU A 68 -8.39 9.02 -9.33
CA LEU A 68 -9.16 8.65 -10.50
C LEU A 68 -10.22 9.71 -10.85
N PHE A 69 -11.00 10.11 -9.86
CA PHE A 69 -12.01 11.16 -10.01
C PHE A 69 -11.40 12.51 -10.45
N THR A 70 -10.13 12.78 -10.08
CA THR A 70 -9.43 14.03 -10.42
C THR A 70 -8.86 14.01 -11.82
N HIS A 71 -8.28 12.92 -12.26
CA HIS A 71 -7.63 12.82 -13.56
C HIS A 71 -8.61 12.53 -14.70
N CYS A 72 -9.71 11.83 -14.41
CA CYS A 72 -10.62 11.35 -15.44
C CYS A 72 -11.95 12.12 -15.51
N LEU A 73 -12.55 12.09 -16.68
CA LEU A 73 -13.95 12.40 -16.91
C LEU A 73 -14.78 11.11 -16.87
N ARG A 74 -16.07 11.24 -16.55
CA ARG A 74 -16.99 10.08 -16.57
C ARG A 74 -17.08 9.49 -17.97
N GLY A 75 -17.02 8.17 -18.04
CA GLY A 75 -17.04 7.42 -19.31
C GLY A 75 -15.66 7.18 -19.91
N GLN A 76 -14.62 7.83 -19.42
CA GLN A 76 -13.25 7.50 -19.82
C GLN A 76 -12.81 6.13 -19.30
N GLU A 77 -11.72 5.64 -19.86
CA GLU A 77 -11.10 4.35 -19.53
C GLU A 77 -9.75 4.58 -18.87
N ILE A 78 -9.40 3.77 -17.87
CA ILE A 78 -8.08 3.76 -17.26
C ILE A 78 -7.37 2.45 -17.55
N ILE A 79 -6.08 2.51 -17.91
CA ILE A 79 -5.23 1.34 -18.08
C ILE A 79 -4.63 0.99 -16.72
N ILE A 80 -4.73 -0.30 -16.32
CA ILE A 80 -4.38 -0.73 -14.96
C ILE A 80 -4.05 -2.22 -14.93
N GLY A 81 -3.18 -2.66 -14.01
CA GLY A 81 -2.90 -4.07 -13.76
C GLY A 81 -4.13 -4.81 -13.21
N LYS A 82 -4.37 -6.02 -13.70
CA LYS A 82 -5.54 -6.84 -13.34
C LYS A 82 -5.57 -7.22 -11.86
N GLY A 83 -4.41 -7.51 -11.26
CA GLY A 83 -4.26 -7.85 -9.83
C GLY A 83 -4.10 -6.65 -8.91
N TYR A 84 -4.07 -5.42 -9.42
CA TYR A 84 -3.87 -4.24 -8.59
C TYR A 84 -5.01 -3.99 -7.61
N HIS A 85 -4.68 -3.41 -6.45
CA HIS A 85 -5.61 -3.15 -5.35
C HIS A 85 -6.89 -2.40 -5.77
N ILE A 86 -6.77 -1.40 -6.64
CA ILE A 86 -7.89 -0.63 -7.17
C ILE A 86 -8.92 -1.53 -7.88
N VAL A 87 -8.45 -2.59 -8.56
CA VAL A 87 -9.31 -3.54 -9.28
C VAL A 87 -9.94 -4.57 -8.33
N THR A 88 -9.12 -5.12 -7.43
CA THR A 88 -9.46 -6.33 -6.68
C THR A 88 -10.05 -6.04 -5.30
N HIS A 89 -9.72 -4.90 -4.66
CA HIS A 89 -10.04 -4.64 -3.25
C HIS A 89 -10.80 -3.33 -2.98
N GLU A 90 -11.20 -2.57 -4.02
CA GLU A 90 -11.92 -1.31 -3.84
C GLU A 90 -13.41 -1.36 -4.25
N VAL A 91 -13.98 -2.55 -4.26
CA VAL A 91 -15.45 -2.81 -4.31
C VAL A 91 -16.14 -2.13 -5.52
N GLY A 92 -15.45 -2.05 -6.68
CA GLY A 92 -16.00 -1.38 -7.87
C GLY A 92 -16.08 0.15 -7.76
N ALA A 93 -15.41 0.75 -6.78
CA ALA A 93 -15.41 2.20 -6.55
C ALA A 93 -15.03 3.05 -7.77
N PRO A 94 -14.12 2.63 -8.68
CA PRO A 94 -13.83 3.36 -9.91
C PRO A 94 -15.08 3.68 -10.74
N ALA A 95 -15.98 2.71 -10.91
CA ALA A 95 -17.23 2.90 -11.63
C ALA A 95 -18.23 3.77 -10.86
N VAL A 96 -18.32 3.59 -9.53
CA VAL A 96 -19.31 4.27 -8.67
C VAL A 96 -18.94 5.74 -8.46
N ILE A 97 -17.66 6.04 -8.19
CA ILE A 97 -17.20 7.38 -7.79
C ILE A 97 -16.72 8.17 -9.00
N ALA A 98 -15.71 7.69 -9.69
CA ALA A 98 -15.13 8.37 -10.83
C ALA A 98 -15.96 8.18 -12.13
N GLY A 99 -16.72 7.09 -12.23
CA GLY A 99 -17.53 6.74 -13.40
C GLY A 99 -16.65 6.33 -14.59
N VAL A 100 -15.52 5.68 -14.31
CA VAL A 100 -14.55 5.24 -15.32
C VAL A 100 -14.65 3.73 -15.55
N GLN A 101 -14.21 3.30 -16.73
CA GLN A 101 -14.05 1.89 -17.07
C GLN A 101 -12.61 1.43 -16.76
N LEU A 102 -12.46 0.17 -16.33
CA LEU A 102 -11.16 -0.44 -16.12
C LEU A 102 -10.75 -1.22 -17.36
N ARG A 103 -9.66 -0.84 -18.00
CA ARG A 103 -8.98 -1.62 -19.03
C ARG A 103 -7.80 -2.33 -18.39
N THR A 104 -8.05 -3.52 -17.91
CA THR A 104 -7.04 -4.31 -17.23
C THR A 104 -6.09 -4.96 -18.25
N ILE A 105 -4.80 -4.97 -17.91
CA ILE A 105 -3.75 -5.74 -18.59
C ILE A 105 -3.07 -6.62 -17.54
N ASP A 106 -2.53 -7.76 -17.97
CA ASP A 106 -1.81 -8.65 -17.08
C ASP A 106 -0.45 -8.02 -16.71
N GLU A 107 -0.15 -8.01 -15.43
CA GLU A 107 1.16 -7.70 -14.88
C GLU A 107 2.04 -8.95 -14.81
N ASP A 108 3.35 -8.79 -14.73
CA ASP A 108 4.27 -9.88 -14.46
C ASP A 108 4.32 -10.24 -12.96
N GLU A 109 5.15 -11.22 -12.60
CA GLU A 109 5.31 -11.69 -11.22
C GLU A 109 5.81 -10.60 -10.25
N SER A 110 6.49 -9.56 -10.77
CA SER A 110 6.90 -8.40 -9.98
C SER A 110 5.80 -7.37 -9.78
N GLY A 111 4.66 -7.53 -10.45
CA GLY A 111 3.58 -6.54 -10.53
C GLY A 111 3.82 -5.48 -11.60
N ALA A 112 4.85 -5.62 -12.44
CA ALA A 112 5.16 -4.66 -13.49
C ALA A 112 4.24 -4.82 -14.70
N LEU A 113 3.78 -3.69 -15.25
CA LEU A 113 3.06 -3.66 -16.52
C LEU A 113 4.06 -3.72 -17.68
N ASN A 114 3.77 -4.55 -18.70
CA ASN A 114 4.55 -4.54 -19.91
C ASN A 114 4.31 -3.23 -20.68
N PRO A 115 5.36 -2.39 -20.93
CA PRO A 115 5.22 -1.11 -21.61
C PRO A 115 4.58 -1.18 -22.98
N GLU A 116 4.90 -2.21 -23.79
CA GLU A 116 4.29 -2.39 -25.11
C GLU A 116 2.79 -2.70 -25.02
N LEU A 117 2.37 -3.46 -24.00
CA LEU A 117 0.95 -3.74 -23.78
C LEU A 117 0.21 -2.49 -23.29
N VAL A 118 0.85 -1.69 -22.45
CA VAL A 118 0.30 -0.38 -22.03
C VAL A 118 0.08 0.52 -23.26
N GLU A 119 1.10 0.67 -24.12
CA GLU A 119 0.98 1.52 -25.31
C GLU A 119 -0.09 1.01 -26.29
N LYS A 120 -0.17 -0.30 -26.52
CA LYS A 120 -1.23 -0.93 -27.34
C LYS A 120 -2.62 -0.79 -26.74
N ALA A 121 -2.73 -0.66 -25.42
CA ALA A 121 -4.01 -0.46 -24.74
C ALA A 121 -4.53 0.98 -24.86
N ILE A 122 -3.70 1.96 -25.15
CA ILE A 122 -4.14 3.36 -25.35
C ILE A 122 -5.07 3.43 -26.56
N ARG A 123 -6.25 4.00 -26.35
CA ARG A 123 -7.26 4.13 -27.40
C ARG A 123 -6.87 5.18 -28.44
N ARG A 124 -7.26 4.92 -29.66
CA ARG A 124 -7.18 5.91 -30.75
C ARG A 124 -8.30 6.94 -30.61
N ASP A 125 -8.16 8.06 -31.28
CA ASP A 125 -9.24 9.02 -31.41
C ASP A 125 -10.28 8.48 -32.44
N ASP A 126 -11.21 7.66 -31.92
CA ASP A 126 -12.26 6.99 -32.69
C ASP A 126 -13.60 7.18 -31.97
N ILE A 127 -14.65 7.58 -32.71
CA ILE A 127 -16.00 7.83 -32.16
C ILE A 127 -16.60 6.56 -31.47
N HIS A 128 -16.13 5.39 -31.82
CA HIS A 128 -16.61 4.11 -31.26
C HIS A 128 -15.85 3.65 -30.02
N GLU A 129 -14.78 4.34 -29.64
CA GLU A 129 -13.93 3.97 -28.52
C GLU A 129 -14.04 4.97 -27.34
N PRO A 130 -14.03 4.52 -26.06
CA PRO A 130 -13.88 5.43 -24.95
C PRO A 130 -12.47 6.04 -24.97
N GLN A 131 -12.35 7.30 -24.55
CA GLN A 131 -11.01 7.90 -24.42
C GLN A 131 -10.25 7.30 -23.23
N THR A 132 -8.97 6.98 -23.42
CA THR A 132 -8.07 6.69 -22.31
C THR A 132 -7.80 7.97 -21.53
N GLY A 133 -8.03 7.95 -20.21
CA GLY A 133 -7.88 9.13 -19.36
C GLY A 133 -6.72 9.06 -18.38
N LEU A 134 -6.21 7.84 -18.07
CA LEU A 134 -5.21 7.64 -17.02
C LEU A 134 -4.50 6.30 -17.18
N ILE A 135 -3.22 6.24 -16.80
CA ILE A 135 -2.51 5.00 -16.55
C ILE A 135 -2.30 4.88 -15.04
N CYS A 136 -2.67 3.74 -14.45
CA CYS A 136 -2.45 3.44 -13.04
C CYS A 136 -1.37 2.39 -12.88
N VAL A 137 -0.41 2.64 -11.98
CA VAL A 137 0.64 1.70 -11.57
C VAL A 137 0.57 1.50 -10.06
N GLU A 138 1.11 0.38 -9.56
CA GLU A 138 1.16 0.05 -8.13
C GLU A 138 2.59 -0.29 -7.72
N ASN A 139 3.11 0.33 -6.64
CA ASN A 139 4.42 0.02 -6.07
C ASN A 139 4.56 0.47 -4.59
N ALA A 140 4.91 -0.39 -3.60
CA ALA A 140 5.11 -1.83 -3.78
C ALA A 140 3.79 -2.52 -4.13
N TYR A 141 3.89 -3.55 -4.99
CA TYR A 141 2.75 -4.35 -5.43
C TYR A 141 2.15 -5.15 -4.25
N SER A 142 0.85 -5.32 -4.25
CA SER A 142 0.11 -6.04 -3.18
C SER A 142 0.50 -7.52 -3.06
N GLY A 143 1.10 -8.09 -4.09
CA GLY A 143 1.74 -9.40 -4.09
C GLY A 143 3.08 -9.47 -3.35
N GLY A 144 3.53 -8.38 -2.71
CA GLY A 144 4.74 -8.37 -1.88
C GLY A 144 6.04 -8.10 -2.63
N THR A 145 5.96 -7.74 -3.91
CA THR A 145 7.10 -7.47 -4.79
C THR A 145 7.23 -5.99 -5.11
N VAL A 146 8.38 -5.61 -5.67
CA VAL A 146 8.70 -4.22 -6.01
C VAL A 146 8.99 -4.07 -7.50
N VAL A 147 8.20 -3.22 -8.14
CA VAL A 147 8.39 -2.86 -9.56
C VAL A 147 9.65 -2.02 -9.73
N SER A 148 10.46 -2.34 -10.73
CA SER A 148 11.71 -1.64 -11.00
C SER A 148 11.46 -0.18 -11.40
N LEU A 149 12.43 0.68 -11.05
CA LEU A 149 12.36 2.09 -11.42
C LEU A 149 12.42 2.30 -12.94
N ASP A 150 13.08 1.40 -13.67
CA ASP A 150 13.18 1.47 -15.12
C ASP A 150 11.83 1.17 -15.79
N ASN A 151 11.08 0.18 -15.29
CA ASN A 151 9.72 -0.06 -15.79
C ASN A 151 8.82 1.17 -15.57
N LEU A 152 8.83 1.76 -14.37
CA LEU A 152 8.05 2.95 -14.07
C LEU A 152 8.43 4.14 -14.98
N ARG A 153 9.72 4.30 -15.28
CA ARG A 153 10.20 5.35 -16.21
C ARG A 153 9.74 5.11 -17.65
N GLU A 154 9.71 3.86 -18.10
CA GLU A 154 9.21 3.52 -19.43
C GLU A 154 7.72 3.79 -19.55
N ILE A 155 6.93 3.38 -18.56
CA ILE A 155 5.49 3.70 -18.51
C ILE A 155 5.28 5.23 -18.54
N LYS A 156 6.06 6.00 -17.77
CA LYS A 156 5.97 7.46 -17.77
C LYS A 156 6.29 8.07 -19.14
N LYS A 157 7.31 7.57 -19.86
CA LYS A 157 7.63 8.02 -21.22
C LYS A 157 6.49 7.77 -22.21
N ILE A 158 5.85 6.60 -22.13
CA ILE A 158 4.68 6.28 -22.96
C ILE A 158 3.53 7.23 -22.62
N ALA A 159 3.25 7.44 -21.35
CA ALA A 159 2.21 8.36 -20.90
C ALA A 159 2.44 9.78 -21.42
N GLU A 160 3.66 10.30 -21.33
CA GLU A 160 4.06 11.63 -21.85
C GLU A 160 3.89 11.73 -23.38
N LYS A 161 4.28 10.70 -24.13
CA LYS A 161 4.08 10.63 -25.59
C LYS A 161 2.61 10.79 -26.00
N HIS A 162 1.69 10.26 -25.18
CA HIS A 162 0.26 10.28 -25.43
C HIS A 162 -0.50 11.34 -24.62
N ASN A 163 0.20 12.23 -23.90
CA ASN A 163 -0.38 13.26 -23.02
C ASN A 163 -1.34 12.69 -21.96
N LEU A 164 -1.03 11.53 -21.43
CA LEU A 164 -1.77 10.86 -20.37
C LEU A 164 -1.11 11.08 -19.01
N PRO A 165 -1.88 11.32 -17.95
CA PRO A 165 -1.34 11.28 -16.60
C PRO A 165 -1.07 9.84 -16.15
N VAL A 166 -0.14 9.70 -15.18
CA VAL A 166 0.14 8.46 -14.45
C VAL A 166 -0.23 8.65 -12.98
N HIS A 167 -1.02 7.74 -12.43
CA HIS A 167 -1.28 7.65 -10.99
C HIS A 167 -0.57 6.44 -10.40
N LEU A 168 0.13 6.64 -9.28
CA LEU A 168 0.78 5.58 -8.53
C LEU A 168 -0.02 5.28 -7.25
N ASP A 169 -0.57 4.06 -7.16
CA ASP A 169 -0.89 3.49 -5.87
C ASP A 169 0.43 3.08 -5.18
N GLY A 170 0.85 3.93 -4.27
CA GLY A 170 2.05 3.75 -3.46
C GLY A 170 1.72 3.42 -2.01
N ALA A 171 0.68 2.60 -1.76
CA ALA A 171 0.24 2.29 -0.40
C ALA A 171 1.39 1.91 0.54
N ARG A 172 2.47 1.33 -0.02
CA ARG A 172 3.74 1.01 0.67
C ARG A 172 4.96 1.61 -0.05
N LEU A 173 4.83 2.85 -0.51
CA LEU A 173 5.85 3.58 -1.26
C LEU A 173 7.23 3.57 -0.57
N PHE A 174 7.27 3.75 0.74
CA PHE A 174 8.54 3.79 1.48
C PHE A 174 9.21 2.42 1.61
N ASN A 175 8.43 1.33 1.62
CA ASN A 175 8.96 -0.02 1.52
C ASN A 175 9.58 -0.26 0.13
N ALA A 176 8.90 0.16 -0.94
CA ALA A 176 9.44 0.07 -2.29
C ALA A 176 10.72 0.90 -2.45
N ALA A 177 10.75 2.13 -1.92
CA ALA A 177 11.92 3.01 -1.96
C ALA A 177 13.12 2.39 -1.22
N LEU A 178 12.87 1.78 -0.06
CA LEU A 178 13.90 1.08 0.72
C LEU A 178 14.48 -0.11 -0.07
N ASN A 179 13.62 -0.95 -0.66
CA ASN A 179 14.06 -2.11 -1.46
C ASN A 179 14.89 -1.68 -2.67
N LEU A 180 14.45 -0.63 -3.39
CA LEU A 180 15.16 -0.10 -4.55
C LEU A 180 16.44 0.71 -4.19
N GLY A 181 16.67 0.98 -2.91
CA GLY A 181 17.81 1.80 -2.48
C GLY A 181 17.74 3.26 -2.95
N VAL A 182 16.55 3.81 -3.12
CA VAL A 182 16.32 5.18 -3.60
C VAL A 182 15.43 5.98 -2.65
N GLU A 183 15.43 7.30 -2.79
CA GLU A 183 14.44 8.13 -2.10
C GLU A 183 13.04 7.98 -2.74
N ALA A 184 11.98 8.05 -1.93
CA ALA A 184 10.61 7.94 -2.41
C ALA A 184 10.26 8.93 -3.54
N LYS A 185 10.90 10.11 -3.55
CA LYS A 185 10.74 11.09 -4.62
C LYS A 185 11.21 10.59 -6.00
N GLU A 186 12.18 9.66 -6.07
CA GLU A 186 12.65 9.12 -7.35
C GLU A 186 11.58 8.21 -7.99
N ILE A 187 10.85 7.46 -7.17
CA ILE A 187 9.69 6.70 -7.63
C ILE A 187 8.55 7.66 -8.02
N ALA A 188 8.27 8.65 -7.19
CA ALA A 188 7.19 9.61 -7.43
C ALA A 188 7.41 10.50 -8.66
N LYS A 189 8.66 10.70 -9.14
CA LYS A 189 8.96 11.36 -10.42
C LYS A 189 8.39 10.62 -11.62
N CYS A 190 8.16 9.32 -11.51
CA CYS A 190 7.60 8.50 -12.59
C CYS A 190 6.07 8.59 -12.70
N CYS A 191 5.40 9.42 -11.91
CA CYS A 191 3.96 9.60 -11.94
C CYS A 191 3.57 11.07 -11.74
N ASP A 192 2.33 11.42 -12.12
CA ASP A 192 1.77 12.77 -11.92
C ASP A 192 1.17 12.91 -10.53
N SER A 193 0.52 11.87 -10.05
CA SER A 193 0.02 11.78 -8.67
C SER A 193 0.41 10.47 -8.00
N VAL A 194 0.63 10.53 -6.69
CA VAL A 194 0.95 9.37 -5.85
C VAL A 194 0.08 9.38 -4.60
N MET A 195 -0.54 8.24 -4.32
CA MET A 195 -1.16 7.97 -3.03
C MET A 195 -0.21 7.11 -2.19
N PHE A 196 -0.06 7.41 -0.90
CA PHE A 196 0.63 6.52 0.04
C PHE A 196 -0.03 6.51 1.42
N CYS A 197 0.05 5.36 2.10
CA CYS A 197 -0.55 5.19 3.42
C CYS A 197 0.44 5.55 4.54
N VAL A 198 -0.08 6.22 5.59
CA VAL A 198 0.65 6.39 6.86
C VAL A 198 0.17 5.39 7.92
N SER A 199 -0.94 4.68 7.66
CA SER A 199 -1.65 3.77 8.56
C SER A 199 -1.38 2.28 8.28
N LYS A 200 -0.17 1.96 7.83
CA LYS A 200 0.32 0.59 7.60
C LYS A 200 1.65 0.41 8.36
N GLY A 201 2.73 0.00 7.73
CA GLY A 201 4.04 -0.12 8.34
C GLY A 201 4.55 1.16 9.02
N LEU A 202 3.98 2.32 8.71
CA LEU A 202 4.30 3.60 9.37
C LEU A 202 3.51 3.86 10.67
N ALA A 203 2.61 2.97 11.06
CA ALA A 203 1.93 2.88 12.35
C ALA A 203 1.05 4.08 12.75
N ALA A 204 0.73 5.03 11.89
CA ALA A 204 -0.29 6.02 12.22
C ALA A 204 -1.67 5.33 12.33
N PRO A 205 -2.57 5.78 13.23
CA PRO A 205 -3.84 5.09 13.50
C PRO A 205 -4.79 5.08 12.30
N MET A 206 -4.65 6.05 11.39
CA MET A 206 -5.44 6.15 10.17
C MET A 206 -4.77 7.12 9.19
N GLY A 207 -5.21 7.05 7.95
CA GLY A 207 -4.96 8.07 6.94
C GLY A 207 -3.96 7.66 5.87
N SER A 208 -4.05 8.43 4.80
CA SER A 208 -3.19 8.34 3.61
C SER A 208 -2.98 9.74 3.05
N ILE A 209 -2.01 9.86 2.18
CA ILE A 209 -1.70 11.10 1.48
C ILE A 209 -1.96 10.90 -0.02
N LEU A 210 -2.56 11.89 -0.66
CA LEU A 210 -2.53 12.02 -2.12
C LEU A 210 -1.72 13.26 -2.46
N ALA A 211 -0.63 13.09 -3.20
CA ALA A 211 0.25 14.17 -3.63
C ALA A 211 0.28 14.32 -5.16
N GLY A 212 0.47 15.53 -5.68
CA GLY A 212 0.57 15.85 -7.10
C GLY A 212 -0.78 16.03 -7.83
N ALA A 213 -1.90 15.90 -7.13
CA ALA A 213 -3.23 16.07 -7.72
C ALA A 213 -3.96 17.29 -7.12
N LYS A 214 -4.42 18.21 -7.95
CA LYS A 214 -5.23 19.37 -7.52
C LYS A 214 -6.66 18.95 -7.16
N ALA A 215 -6.82 18.17 -6.08
CA ALA A 215 -8.02 17.39 -5.80
C ALA A 215 -8.94 17.96 -4.70
N ARG A 216 -8.60 19.07 -4.02
CA ARG A 216 -9.33 19.56 -2.82
C ARG A 216 -10.83 19.79 -3.04
N ARG A 217 -11.24 20.26 -4.22
CA ARG A 217 -12.68 20.43 -4.52
C ARG A 217 -13.39 19.08 -4.61
N LYS A 218 -12.75 18.10 -5.23
CA LYS A 218 -13.28 16.73 -5.36
C LYS A 218 -13.23 15.97 -4.03
N GLN A 219 -12.19 16.20 -3.19
CA GLN A 219 -12.17 15.77 -1.80
C GLN A 219 -13.42 16.25 -1.04
N LYS A 220 -13.80 17.51 -1.21
CA LYS A 220 -15.02 18.07 -0.58
C LYS A 220 -16.29 17.38 -1.08
N VAL A 221 -16.39 17.12 -2.39
CA VAL A 221 -17.52 16.39 -3.01
C VAL A 221 -17.66 14.98 -2.41
N MET A 222 -16.53 14.28 -2.20
CA MET A 222 -16.50 12.93 -1.63
C MET A 222 -16.73 12.91 -0.09
N GLY A 223 -16.95 14.05 0.56
CA GLY A 223 -17.13 14.11 2.02
C GLY A 223 -15.83 14.09 2.82
N GLY A 224 -14.66 14.21 2.19
CA GLY A 224 -13.34 14.15 2.80
C GLY A 224 -12.91 15.42 3.56
N GLY A 225 -13.80 16.37 3.77
CA GLY A 225 -13.53 17.60 4.55
C GLY A 225 -13.56 17.31 6.05
N MET A 226 -12.47 16.85 6.59
CA MET A 226 -12.28 16.56 8.02
C MET A 226 -11.88 17.86 8.74
N ARG A 227 -12.64 18.26 9.79
CA ARG A 227 -12.45 19.56 10.45
C ARG A 227 -11.12 19.64 11.21
N GLN A 228 -11.09 19.35 12.50
CA GLN A 228 -9.91 19.38 13.38
C GLN A 228 -9.07 18.09 13.21
N VAL A 229 -8.69 17.80 11.99
CA VAL A 229 -7.99 16.57 11.61
C VAL A 229 -6.53 16.55 12.06
N GLY A 230 -5.98 17.69 12.47
CA GLY A 230 -4.66 17.81 13.07
C GLY A 230 -4.41 16.84 14.22
N ILE A 231 -5.46 16.43 14.97
CA ILE A 231 -5.34 15.38 15.98
C ILE A 231 -4.68 14.14 15.41
N VAL A 232 -5.20 13.59 14.32
CA VAL A 232 -4.64 12.37 13.71
C VAL A 232 -3.47 12.67 12.78
N ALA A 233 -3.42 13.87 12.18
CA ALA A 233 -2.31 14.30 11.33
C ALA A 233 -0.98 14.38 12.12
N ALA A 234 -1.02 14.66 13.42
CA ALA A 234 0.15 14.66 14.29
C ALA A 234 0.88 13.29 14.28
N ALA A 235 0.14 12.19 14.30
CA ALA A 235 0.72 10.85 14.13
C ALA A 235 1.30 10.66 12.72
N GLY A 236 0.66 11.21 11.69
CA GLY A 236 1.16 11.18 10.31
C GLY A 236 2.51 11.88 10.14
N ILE A 237 2.76 12.96 10.86
CA ILE A 237 4.08 13.64 10.86
C ILE A 237 5.16 12.69 11.38
N ILE A 238 4.93 12.06 12.55
CA ILE A 238 5.87 11.08 13.12
C ILE A 238 6.06 9.89 12.19
N ALA A 239 4.97 9.42 11.57
CA ALA A 239 5.01 8.35 10.59
C ALA A 239 6.01 8.65 9.45
N ILE A 240 5.95 9.85 8.87
CA ILE A 240 6.83 10.24 7.76
C ILE A 240 8.25 10.56 8.24
N GLU A 241 8.42 11.25 9.37
CA GLU A 241 9.73 11.69 9.85
C GLU A 241 10.55 10.55 10.46
N LYS A 242 9.90 9.62 11.20
CA LYS A 242 10.58 8.60 12.02
C LYS A 242 10.34 7.17 11.56
N MET A 243 9.08 6.80 11.29
CA MET A 243 8.77 5.39 11.02
C MET A 243 9.30 4.93 9.66
N THR A 244 9.45 5.83 8.69
CA THR A 244 10.10 5.51 7.41
C THR A 244 11.55 5.04 7.58
N LEU A 245 12.24 5.47 8.65
CA LEU A 245 13.65 5.15 8.90
C LEU A 245 13.85 3.73 9.47
N ARG A 246 12.80 3.14 10.04
CA ARG A 246 12.88 1.83 10.67
C ARG A 246 12.31 0.66 9.84
N LEU A 247 11.74 0.92 8.66
CA LEU A 247 11.14 -0.12 7.81
C LEU A 247 12.10 -1.26 7.46
N ASN A 248 13.42 -1.00 7.51
CA ASN A 248 14.41 -2.05 7.31
C ASN A 248 14.29 -3.18 8.34
N GLU A 249 13.89 -2.88 9.59
CA GLU A 249 13.67 -3.89 10.62
C GLU A 249 12.52 -4.84 10.23
N ASP A 250 11.45 -4.31 9.64
CA ASP A 250 10.33 -5.10 9.17
C ASP A 250 10.74 -6.00 7.99
N HIS A 251 11.57 -5.50 7.06
CA HIS A 251 12.10 -6.28 5.95
C HIS A 251 13.04 -7.39 6.42
N GLU A 252 13.95 -7.11 7.35
CA GLU A 252 14.85 -8.13 7.93
C GLU A 252 14.07 -9.21 8.69
N ASN A 253 13.03 -8.84 9.43
CA ASN A 253 12.13 -9.78 10.08
C ASN A 253 11.39 -10.67 9.07
N ALA A 254 10.95 -10.11 7.93
CA ALA A 254 10.33 -10.89 6.87
C ALA A 254 11.32 -11.88 6.22
N LYS A 255 12.55 -11.46 5.93
CA LYS A 255 13.60 -12.33 5.40
C LYS A 255 13.93 -13.46 6.37
N TYR A 256 14.07 -13.13 7.66
CA TYR A 256 14.27 -14.12 8.71
C TYR A 256 13.14 -15.15 8.72
N LEU A 257 11.88 -14.70 8.75
CA LEU A 257 10.71 -15.56 8.76
C LEU A 257 10.65 -16.46 7.52
N ALA A 258 10.87 -15.90 6.33
CA ALA A 258 10.87 -16.62 5.06
C ALA A 258 11.95 -17.72 5.04
N CYS A 259 13.17 -17.39 5.49
CA CYS A 259 14.27 -18.33 5.58
C CYS A 259 13.98 -19.48 6.54
N GLU A 260 13.39 -19.21 7.72
CA GLU A 260 13.07 -20.25 8.70
C GLU A 260 11.87 -21.11 8.27
N LEU A 261 10.83 -20.50 7.65
CA LEU A 261 9.70 -21.25 7.08
C LEU A 261 10.16 -22.22 5.98
N ASN A 262 11.09 -21.79 5.12
CA ASN A 262 11.61 -22.61 4.01
C ASN A 262 12.42 -23.83 4.47
N LYS A 263 12.82 -23.91 5.76
CA LYS A 263 13.48 -25.08 6.34
C LYS A 263 12.50 -26.12 6.88
N ILE A 264 11.21 -25.83 6.87
CA ILE A 264 10.18 -26.71 7.41
C ILE A 264 9.64 -27.58 6.29
N ASP A 265 9.76 -28.90 6.43
CA ASP A 265 9.25 -29.86 5.46
C ASP A 265 7.74 -29.68 5.24
N GLY A 266 7.33 -29.59 3.98
CA GLY A 266 5.94 -29.38 3.59
C GLY A 266 5.48 -27.92 3.52
N ILE A 267 6.40 -26.97 3.73
CA ILE A 267 6.18 -25.54 3.46
C ILE A 267 7.00 -25.10 2.25
N GLU A 268 6.35 -24.50 1.30
CA GLU A 268 6.96 -23.92 0.10
C GLU A 268 6.85 -22.39 0.17
N VAL A 269 7.97 -21.71 0.38
CA VAL A 269 8.03 -20.24 0.43
C VAL A 269 8.25 -19.70 -0.98
N ASN A 270 7.39 -18.78 -1.43
CA ASN A 270 7.47 -18.23 -2.78
C ASN A 270 8.77 -17.47 -3.04
N ASN A 271 9.21 -16.69 -2.05
CA ASN A 271 10.46 -15.95 -2.10
C ASN A 271 11.14 -15.95 -0.73
N VAL A 272 12.25 -16.64 -0.60
CA VAL A 272 13.06 -16.69 0.63
C VAL A 272 13.76 -15.36 0.95
N ASN A 273 13.79 -14.43 0.01
CA ASN A 273 14.30 -13.07 0.19
C ASN A 273 13.22 -12.05 -0.26
N PRO A 274 12.14 -11.88 0.51
CA PRO A 274 11.04 -10.99 0.16
C PRO A 274 11.51 -9.55 -0.03
N ASP A 275 10.93 -8.87 -1.01
CA ASP A 275 11.27 -7.49 -1.34
C ASP A 275 10.85 -6.49 -0.25
N ILE A 276 9.74 -6.81 0.44
CA ILE A 276 9.20 -5.98 1.52
C ILE A 276 8.85 -6.84 2.74
N SER A 277 8.09 -6.30 3.66
CA SER A 277 7.66 -6.93 4.92
C SER A 277 6.61 -8.04 4.77
N MET A 278 6.52 -8.72 3.62
CA MET A 278 5.50 -9.74 3.33
C MET A 278 6.13 -11.06 2.94
N VAL A 279 5.68 -12.14 3.57
CA VAL A 279 6.09 -13.51 3.28
C VAL A 279 4.88 -14.31 2.79
N PHE A 280 4.98 -14.84 1.58
CA PHE A 280 3.97 -15.71 0.99
C PHE A 280 4.49 -17.14 0.93
N PHE A 281 3.67 -18.09 1.33
CA PHE A 281 4.02 -19.51 1.33
C PHE A 281 2.80 -20.41 1.18
N LYS A 282 3.06 -21.61 0.68
CA LYS A 282 2.08 -22.69 0.55
C LYS A 282 2.33 -23.75 1.60
N MET A 283 1.27 -24.36 2.08
CA MET A 283 1.29 -25.54 2.94
C MET A 283 0.07 -26.40 2.62
N SER A 284 0.27 -27.70 2.41
CA SER A 284 -0.85 -28.60 2.07
C SER A 284 -1.81 -28.74 3.25
N GLU A 285 -3.10 -28.77 2.98
CA GLU A 285 -4.13 -29.14 3.97
C GLU A 285 -4.03 -30.57 4.48
N ASP A 286 -3.25 -31.45 3.82
CA ASP A 286 -2.94 -32.79 4.31
C ASP A 286 -2.03 -32.77 5.56
N ILE A 287 -1.26 -31.68 5.72
CA ILE A 287 -0.38 -31.46 6.89
C ILE A 287 -1.22 -31.00 8.08
N ILE A 288 -2.03 -29.98 7.88
CA ILE A 288 -2.96 -29.43 8.87
C ILE A 288 -4.10 -28.72 8.13
N LYS A 289 -5.34 -28.90 8.57
CA LYS A 289 -6.48 -28.18 8.02
C LYS A 289 -6.42 -26.70 8.35
N GLU A 290 -6.73 -25.82 7.41
CA GLU A 290 -6.66 -24.37 7.57
C GLU A 290 -7.42 -23.88 8.81
N ASP A 291 -8.68 -24.30 8.97
CA ASP A 291 -9.50 -23.88 10.12
C ASP A 291 -8.92 -24.36 11.47
N VAL A 292 -8.24 -25.52 11.49
CA VAL A 292 -7.53 -26.03 12.68
C VAL A 292 -6.32 -25.15 12.97
N LEU A 293 -5.49 -24.86 11.97
CA LEU A 293 -4.32 -23.99 12.12
C LEU A 293 -4.69 -22.63 12.69
N ILE A 294 -5.69 -21.97 12.08
CA ILE A 294 -6.16 -20.65 12.53
C ILE A 294 -6.65 -20.70 13.98
N LYS A 295 -7.42 -21.71 14.35
CA LYS A 295 -7.94 -21.89 15.69
C LYS A 295 -6.81 -22.11 16.70
N GLU A 296 -5.90 -23.05 16.42
CA GLU A 296 -4.78 -23.37 17.29
C GLU A 296 -3.82 -22.20 17.48
N PHE A 297 -3.59 -21.42 16.42
CA PHE A 297 -2.82 -20.19 16.50
C PHE A 297 -3.53 -19.15 17.37
N PHE A 298 -4.84 -18.96 17.17
CA PHE A 298 -5.61 -17.99 17.95
C PHE A 298 -5.62 -18.34 19.46
N GLU A 299 -5.75 -19.62 19.82
CA GLU A 299 -5.66 -20.08 21.21
C GLU A 299 -4.28 -19.82 21.85
N ARG A 300 -3.22 -19.68 21.02
CA ARG A 300 -1.86 -19.32 21.42
C ARG A 300 -1.51 -17.86 21.22
N ASN A 301 -2.52 -17.00 21.07
CA ASN A 301 -2.40 -15.56 20.84
C ASN A 301 -1.65 -15.18 19.54
N ILE A 302 -1.77 -15.98 18.49
CA ILE A 302 -1.29 -15.67 17.14
C ILE A 302 -2.50 -15.47 16.22
N LYS A 303 -2.47 -14.42 15.40
CA LYS A 303 -3.51 -14.14 14.39
C LYS A 303 -2.93 -14.20 13.00
N ILE A 304 -3.56 -14.98 12.14
CA ILE A 304 -3.29 -15.08 10.71
C ILE A 304 -4.57 -14.97 9.91
N ASN A 305 -4.46 -14.67 8.63
CA ASN A 305 -5.58 -14.76 7.68
C ASN A 305 -5.73 -16.19 7.14
N LYS A 306 -6.88 -16.47 6.54
CA LYS A 306 -7.08 -17.61 5.65
C LYS A 306 -6.19 -17.49 4.41
N MET A 307 -5.97 -18.61 3.75
CA MET A 307 -5.32 -18.62 2.44
C MET A 307 -6.13 -17.80 1.43
N GLU A 308 -5.40 -17.05 0.62
CA GLU A 308 -5.91 -16.43 -0.58
C GLU A 308 -5.17 -17.03 -1.79
N ASN A 309 -5.92 -17.51 -2.78
CA ASN A 309 -5.36 -18.17 -3.97
C ASN A 309 -4.43 -19.37 -3.66
N GLY A 310 -4.68 -20.08 -2.54
CA GLY A 310 -3.89 -21.23 -2.12
C GLY A 310 -2.60 -20.90 -1.38
N GLU A 311 -2.43 -19.66 -0.93
CA GLU A 311 -1.24 -19.20 -0.23
C GLU A 311 -1.59 -18.49 1.09
N TYR A 312 -0.77 -18.73 2.11
CA TYR A 312 -0.75 -17.91 3.31
C TYR A 312 0.09 -16.67 3.08
N ARG A 313 -0.30 -15.57 3.71
CA ARG A 313 0.49 -14.35 3.77
C ARG A 313 0.74 -13.95 5.22
N PHE A 314 2.01 -13.86 5.62
CA PHE A 314 2.41 -13.27 6.89
C PHE A 314 3.07 -11.92 6.64
N VAL A 315 2.76 -10.93 7.48
CA VAL A 315 3.27 -9.56 7.35
C VAL A 315 3.96 -9.16 8.65
N THR A 316 5.22 -8.78 8.55
CA THR A 316 5.99 -8.22 9.66
C THR A 316 5.81 -6.71 9.74
N HIS A 317 5.83 -6.16 10.94
CA HIS A 317 5.63 -4.74 11.20
C HIS A 317 6.17 -4.37 12.60
N VAL A 318 6.10 -3.09 12.97
CA VAL A 318 6.67 -2.53 14.20
C VAL A 318 6.31 -3.27 15.49
N ASP A 319 5.14 -3.91 15.55
CA ASP A 319 4.69 -4.64 16.74
C ASP A 319 5.15 -6.12 16.76
N ILE A 320 5.95 -6.56 15.77
CA ILE A 320 6.44 -7.94 15.65
C ILE A 320 7.95 -7.96 15.91
N THR A 321 8.35 -8.63 16.98
CA THR A 321 9.76 -8.84 17.32
C THR A 321 10.28 -10.16 16.77
N LYS A 322 11.61 -10.35 16.80
CA LYS A 322 12.21 -11.63 16.42
C LYS A 322 11.78 -12.76 17.34
N GLU A 323 11.64 -12.49 18.63
CA GLU A 323 11.16 -13.45 19.63
C GLU A 323 9.72 -13.89 19.36
N ASP A 324 8.88 -12.96 18.86
CA ASP A 324 7.53 -13.30 18.41
C ASP A 324 7.57 -14.26 17.22
N LEU A 325 8.46 -14.01 16.24
CA LEU A 325 8.63 -14.89 15.08
C LEU A 325 9.15 -16.28 15.47
N ASP A 326 10.12 -16.35 16.40
CA ASP A 326 10.61 -17.61 16.94
C ASP A 326 9.48 -18.41 17.62
N TYR A 327 8.60 -17.73 18.35
CA TYR A 327 7.44 -18.35 18.98
C TYR A 327 6.42 -18.85 17.93
N VAL A 328 6.16 -18.08 16.88
CA VAL A 328 5.27 -18.48 15.76
C VAL A 328 5.82 -19.73 15.05
N LEU A 329 7.11 -19.72 14.70
CA LEU A 329 7.78 -20.83 14.04
C LEU A 329 7.78 -22.10 14.90
N LYS A 330 8.09 -21.99 16.19
CA LYS A 330 8.01 -23.08 17.12
C LYS A 330 6.60 -23.65 17.22
N THR A 331 5.60 -22.78 17.37
CA THR A 331 4.19 -23.18 17.44
C THR A 331 3.75 -23.90 16.16
N LEU A 332 4.14 -23.38 14.99
CA LEU A 332 3.83 -24.02 13.71
C LEU A 332 4.44 -25.42 13.63
N LYS A 333 5.74 -25.59 13.96
CA LYS A 333 6.42 -26.89 13.97
C LYS A 333 5.74 -27.90 14.90
N GLU A 334 5.36 -27.48 16.11
CA GLU A 334 4.62 -28.31 17.05
C GLU A 334 3.28 -28.80 16.49
N LEU A 335 2.52 -27.92 15.84
CA LEU A 335 1.21 -28.23 15.28
C LEU A 335 1.27 -29.19 14.09
N ILE A 336 2.30 -29.11 13.28
CA ILE A 336 2.50 -29.99 12.11
C ILE A 336 3.34 -31.23 12.40
N GLY A 337 3.82 -31.40 13.66
CA GLY A 337 4.56 -32.58 14.10
C GLY A 337 5.99 -32.67 13.57
N VAL A 338 6.60 -31.55 13.23
CA VAL A 338 8.01 -31.44 12.79
C VAL A 338 8.86 -30.92 13.96
N CYS A 339 9.95 -31.63 14.31
CA CYS A 339 10.87 -31.27 15.39
C CYS A 339 11.97 -30.31 14.93
#